data_0f446341857d2cc42533b486161c4c24
#
_entry.id   0f446341857d2cc42533b486161c4c24
#
_cell.length_a   1.000
_cell.length_b   1.000
_cell.length_c   1.000
_cell.angle_alpha   90.00
_cell.angle_beta   90.00
_cell.angle_gamma   90.00
#
_symmetry.space_group_name_H-M   'P 1'
#
loop_
_entity.id
_entity.type
_entity.pdbx_description
1 polymer ?
#
loop_
_entity_poly.entity_id
_entity_poly.type
_entity_poly.pdbx_seq_one_letter_code
_entity_poly.pdbx_strand_id
1 'polypeptide(L)'
;MDLGLALGAGGARNISFGHNMTTLNYTLSRGIGKALFPGDEILITQLDHEANRGPWLSLREEGVVVREVALLPDGTLDYDDLRTKINENTRLVAMGFSSNALGTVNEVGLVRELTHKVGAWLLVDAVHYAPHFPIDVNALGVDFLLCSAYKFYGTHIGVLYSRDGLLDRIPVYTLRTQEQHAPYCIETGTLNHAAIAGVKAAVEYISTFGTGETLRARIVSGMERIGEYEHILGREIYRGLKGIKGVEVVGPDFGKGKRVPTVSFTMEGMDPIDVCTLLDRRGICAWDGHFYAVRPIEVLGLLEKGGVTRVGVSLYNTADEVQRLLEAVTDIAEGKLRKE
;
A
#
# COMPACT_ATOMS: atom_id res chain seq x y z
N MET A 1 10.88 15.89 11.90
CA MET A 1 9.85 16.09 12.95
C MET A 1 8.45 16.03 12.36
N ASP A 2 8.15 16.78 11.32
CA ASP A 2 6.79 16.89 10.76
C ASP A 2 6.23 15.59 10.19
N LEU A 3 7.08 14.75 9.57
CA LEU A 3 6.64 13.44 9.09
C LEU A 3 6.34 12.46 10.25
N GLY A 4 7.11 12.51 11.33
CA GLY A 4 6.77 11.77 12.54
C GLY A 4 5.40 12.17 13.07
N LEU A 5 5.11 13.47 13.10
CA LEU A 5 3.77 13.98 13.44
C LEU A 5 2.72 13.52 12.43
N ALA A 6 3.03 13.49 11.13
CA ALA A 6 2.08 13.03 10.11
C ALA A 6 1.68 11.55 10.27
N LEU A 7 2.57 10.72 10.81
CA LEU A 7 2.31 9.31 11.09
C LEU A 7 1.84 9.04 12.52
N GLY A 8 1.79 10.04 13.40
CA GLY A 8 1.48 9.86 14.83
C GLY A 8 2.61 9.20 15.60
N ALA A 9 3.86 9.28 15.13
CA ALA A 9 5.02 8.72 15.82
C ALA A 9 5.41 9.54 17.04
N GLY A 10 6.01 8.88 18.05
CA GLY A 10 6.44 9.52 19.30
C GLY A 10 7.60 10.49 19.16
N GLY A 11 8.38 10.41 18.09
CA GLY A 11 9.53 11.30 17.86
C GLY A 11 10.27 11.04 16.55
N ALA A 12 11.25 11.89 16.27
CA ALA A 12 12.08 11.80 15.06
C ALA A 12 12.92 10.50 15.00
N ARG A 13 13.26 9.92 16.15
CA ARG A 13 14.00 8.66 16.26
C ARG A 13 13.29 7.46 15.63
N ASN A 14 11.96 7.55 15.51
CA ASN A 14 11.14 6.49 14.94
C ASN A 14 11.10 6.52 13.41
N ILE A 15 11.65 7.56 12.76
CA ILE A 15 11.52 7.77 11.32
C ILE A 15 12.91 7.71 10.67
N SER A 16 13.09 6.76 9.77
CA SER A 16 14.25 6.64 8.90
C SER A 16 13.87 6.89 7.43
N PHE A 17 14.82 7.39 6.66
CA PHE A 17 14.66 7.70 5.25
C PHE A 17 15.48 6.77 4.36
N GLY A 18 15.03 6.61 3.11
CA GLY A 18 15.74 5.89 2.07
C GLY A 18 15.26 6.33 0.69
N HIS A 19 15.76 5.67 -0.37
CA HIS A 19 15.38 6.04 -1.73
C HIS A 19 13.89 5.80 -2.04
N ASN A 20 13.33 4.71 -1.54
CA ASN A 20 11.93 4.34 -1.64
C ASN A 20 11.61 3.23 -0.64
N MET A 21 10.31 2.90 -0.49
CA MET A 21 9.87 1.80 0.38
C MET A 21 10.57 0.48 0.06
N THR A 22 10.70 0.12 -1.20
CA THR A 22 11.25 -1.17 -1.64
C THR A 22 12.69 -1.36 -1.17
N THR A 23 13.54 -0.34 -1.33
CA THR A 23 14.95 -0.41 -0.89
C THR A 23 15.07 -0.47 0.62
N LEU A 24 14.24 0.28 1.35
CA LEU A 24 14.18 0.21 2.81
C LEU A 24 13.72 -1.18 3.28
N ASN A 25 12.71 -1.76 2.64
CA ASN A 25 12.21 -3.09 2.99
C ASN A 25 13.26 -4.19 2.75
N TYR A 26 14.02 -4.11 1.64
CA TYR A 26 15.15 -5.01 1.40
C TYR A 26 16.26 -4.85 2.45
N THR A 27 16.59 -3.62 2.85
CA THR A 27 17.60 -3.39 3.88
C THR A 27 17.13 -3.93 5.23
N LEU A 28 15.86 -3.67 5.59
CA LEU A 28 15.27 -4.15 6.83
C LEU A 28 15.16 -5.68 6.86
N SER A 29 14.70 -6.30 5.77
CA SER A 29 14.54 -7.76 5.69
C SER A 29 15.87 -8.50 5.85
N ARG A 30 16.95 -7.99 5.26
CA ARG A 30 18.29 -8.54 5.45
C ARG A 30 18.80 -8.41 6.89
N GLY A 31 18.47 -7.28 7.54
CA GLY A 31 18.79 -7.10 8.95
C GLY A 31 18.01 -8.05 9.85
N ILE A 32 16.71 -8.17 9.62
CA ILE A 32 15.84 -9.10 10.36
C ILE A 32 16.29 -10.56 10.10
N GLY A 33 16.56 -10.92 8.84
CA GLY A 33 17.03 -12.26 8.47
C GLY A 33 18.25 -12.71 9.27
N LYS A 34 19.21 -11.82 9.53
CA LYS A 34 20.38 -12.15 10.39
C LYS A 34 20.02 -12.49 11.85
N ALA A 35 18.87 -12.06 12.33
CA ALA A 35 18.39 -12.33 13.68
C ALA A 35 17.47 -13.56 13.74
N LEU A 36 17.14 -14.17 12.60
CA LEU A 36 16.29 -15.35 12.50
C LEU A 36 17.13 -16.64 12.41
N PHE A 37 16.49 -17.74 12.78
CA PHE A 37 17.07 -19.08 12.71
C PHE A 37 16.31 -19.95 11.69
N PRO A 38 16.95 -21.00 11.14
CA PRO A 38 16.24 -21.99 10.34
C PRO A 38 15.01 -22.54 11.08
N GLY A 39 13.85 -22.50 10.41
CA GLY A 39 12.56 -22.90 10.99
C GLY A 39 11.75 -21.76 11.61
N ASP A 40 12.32 -20.58 11.81
CA ASP A 40 11.51 -19.39 12.12
C ASP A 40 10.58 -19.06 10.95
N GLU A 41 9.38 -18.56 11.25
CA GLU A 41 8.34 -18.34 10.25
C GLU A 41 8.05 -16.85 10.03
N ILE A 42 7.88 -16.49 8.76
CA ILE A 42 7.38 -15.19 8.32
C ILE A 42 6.07 -15.42 7.55
N LEU A 43 5.03 -14.66 7.88
CA LEU A 43 3.80 -14.62 7.09
C LEU A 43 3.79 -13.38 6.20
N ILE A 44 3.51 -13.59 4.92
CA ILE A 44 3.20 -12.56 3.92
C ILE A 44 1.80 -12.80 3.39
N THR A 45 1.25 -11.91 2.57
CA THR A 45 -0.09 -12.12 2.04
C THR A 45 -0.11 -12.31 0.52
N GLN A 46 -1.15 -12.98 0.02
CA GLN A 46 -1.40 -13.10 -1.41
C GLN A 46 -1.93 -11.79 -2.03
N LEU A 47 -2.27 -10.80 -1.21
CA LEU A 47 -2.83 -9.52 -1.65
C LEU A 47 -1.75 -8.45 -1.90
N ASP A 48 -0.51 -8.69 -1.46
CA ASP A 48 0.53 -7.66 -1.41
C ASP A 48 1.19 -7.36 -2.75
N HIS A 49 1.68 -6.13 -2.86
CA HIS A 49 2.64 -5.69 -3.87
C HIS A 49 3.96 -6.47 -3.71
N GLU A 50 4.64 -6.79 -4.82
CA GLU A 50 5.90 -7.56 -4.80
C GLU A 50 7.01 -6.92 -3.95
N ALA A 51 7.01 -5.59 -3.80
CA ALA A 51 7.95 -4.89 -2.91
C ALA A 51 7.80 -5.28 -1.43
N ASN A 52 6.62 -5.78 -1.03
CA ASN A 52 6.37 -6.30 0.33
C ASN A 52 6.38 -7.84 0.39
N ARG A 53 6.66 -8.52 -0.71
CA ARG A 53 6.76 -9.98 -0.79
C ARG A 53 8.19 -10.45 -1.06
N GLY A 54 8.82 -9.92 -2.10
CA GLY A 54 10.14 -10.32 -2.56
C GLY A 54 11.23 -10.29 -1.49
N PRO A 55 11.36 -9.21 -0.68
CA PRO A 55 12.35 -9.14 0.38
C PRO A 55 12.25 -10.28 1.40
N TRP A 56 11.03 -10.72 1.75
CA TRP A 56 10.79 -11.79 2.71
C TRP A 56 10.96 -13.17 2.08
N LEU A 57 10.51 -13.34 0.84
CA LEU A 57 10.67 -14.59 0.08
C LEU A 57 12.15 -14.95 -0.12
N SER A 58 13.04 -13.96 -0.26
CA SER A 58 14.49 -14.20 -0.39
C SER A 58 15.11 -14.87 0.84
N LEU A 59 14.51 -14.73 2.03
CA LEU A 59 15.01 -15.36 3.25
C LEU A 59 14.79 -16.88 3.29
N ARG A 60 14.02 -17.44 2.37
CA ARG A 60 13.89 -18.92 2.22
C ARG A 60 15.25 -19.58 1.95
N GLU A 61 16.14 -18.90 1.26
CA GLU A 61 17.50 -19.41 0.99
C GLU A 61 18.34 -19.53 2.28
N GLU A 62 17.95 -18.79 3.33
CA GLU A 62 18.57 -18.82 4.67
C GLU A 62 17.88 -19.81 5.64
N GLY A 63 16.89 -20.61 5.14
CA GLY A 63 16.17 -21.60 5.91
C GLY A 63 14.95 -21.06 6.67
N VAL A 64 14.57 -19.79 6.46
CA VAL A 64 13.35 -19.21 7.03
C VAL A 64 12.13 -19.74 6.29
N VAL A 65 11.09 -20.12 7.03
CA VAL A 65 9.84 -20.61 6.46
C VAL A 65 8.95 -19.40 6.14
N VAL A 66 8.68 -19.15 4.86
CA VAL A 66 7.79 -18.06 4.44
C VAL A 66 6.47 -18.63 3.94
N ARG A 67 5.39 -18.33 4.64
CA ARG A 67 4.01 -18.76 4.30
C ARG A 67 3.19 -17.57 3.79
N GLU A 68 2.22 -17.89 2.94
CA GLU A 68 1.30 -16.89 2.38
C GLU A 68 -0.09 -17.03 3.02
N VAL A 69 -0.65 -15.91 3.47
CA VAL A 69 -2.06 -15.81 3.87
C VAL A 69 -2.92 -15.70 2.61
N ALA A 70 -3.97 -16.49 2.53
CA ALA A 70 -4.80 -16.62 1.35
C ALA A 70 -5.62 -15.34 1.06
N LEU A 71 -5.90 -15.15 -0.24
CA LEU A 71 -6.83 -14.16 -0.77
C LEU A 71 -8.17 -14.84 -1.06
N LEU A 72 -9.28 -14.23 -0.65
CA LEU A 72 -10.62 -14.67 -0.98
C LEU A 72 -11.03 -14.21 -2.39
N PRO A 73 -12.00 -14.89 -3.03
CA PRO A 73 -12.45 -14.54 -4.40
C PRO A 73 -13.00 -13.11 -4.54
N ASP A 74 -13.49 -12.51 -3.45
CA ASP A 74 -13.97 -11.13 -3.46
C ASP A 74 -12.86 -10.08 -3.32
N GLY A 75 -11.59 -10.51 -3.30
CA GLY A 75 -10.43 -9.62 -3.18
C GLY A 75 -10.12 -9.17 -1.76
N THR A 76 -10.67 -9.81 -0.74
CA THR A 76 -10.34 -9.59 0.67
C THR A 76 -9.37 -10.64 1.18
N LEU A 77 -8.63 -10.33 2.25
CA LEU A 77 -7.73 -11.27 2.90
C LEU A 77 -8.52 -12.29 3.72
N ASP A 78 -8.10 -13.57 3.67
CA ASP A 78 -8.67 -14.63 4.51
C ASP A 78 -8.07 -14.58 5.92
N TYR A 79 -8.80 -13.96 6.85
CA TYR A 79 -8.36 -13.85 8.25
C TYR A 79 -8.49 -15.14 9.03
N ASP A 80 -9.29 -16.10 8.58
CA ASP A 80 -9.36 -17.42 9.22
C ASP A 80 -8.14 -18.26 8.83
N ASP A 81 -7.70 -18.19 7.58
CA ASP A 81 -6.43 -18.75 7.14
C ASP A 81 -5.24 -18.11 7.91
N LEU A 82 -5.25 -16.79 8.10
CA LEU A 82 -4.24 -16.11 8.92
C LEU A 82 -4.18 -16.67 10.35
N ARG A 83 -5.34 -16.83 11.01
CA ARG A 83 -5.42 -17.37 12.38
C ARG A 83 -4.84 -18.78 12.48
N THR A 84 -5.03 -19.60 11.46
CA THR A 84 -4.50 -20.98 11.42
C THR A 84 -3.00 -21.03 11.20
N LYS A 85 -2.43 -20.02 10.53
CA LYS A 85 -1.01 -19.96 10.17
C LYS A 85 -0.12 -19.31 11.23
N ILE A 86 -0.66 -18.39 12.02
CA ILE A 86 0.09 -17.79 13.13
C ILE A 86 0.32 -18.81 14.24
N ASN A 87 1.58 -18.97 14.66
CA ASN A 87 1.99 -19.90 15.73
C ASN A 87 3.24 -19.38 16.47
N GLU A 88 3.76 -20.15 17.43
CA GLU A 88 4.91 -19.80 18.25
C GLU A 88 6.23 -19.64 17.49
N ASN A 89 6.33 -20.16 16.27
CA ASN A 89 7.50 -19.98 15.40
C ASN A 89 7.40 -18.71 14.54
N THR A 90 6.23 -18.09 14.48
CA THR A 90 6.03 -16.84 13.74
C THR A 90 6.85 -15.73 14.39
N ARG A 91 7.71 -15.06 13.59
CA ARG A 91 8.55 -13.93 14.02
C ARG A 91 8.10 -12.61 13.43
N LEU A 92 7.50 -12.66 12.26
CA LEU A 92 7.04 -11.48 11.54
C LEU A 92 5.79 -11.80 10.73
N VAL A 93 4.85 -10.86 10.71
CA VAL A 93 3.82 -10.76 9.68
C VAL A 93 4.08 -9.48 8.89
N ALA A 94 4.29 -9.60 7.58
CA ALA A 94 4.43 -8.48 6.66
C ALA A 94 3.19 -8.41 5.76
N MET A 95 2.47 -7.29 5.81
CA MET A 95 1.21 -7.12 5.07
C MET A 95 1.05 -5.72 4.52
N GLY A 96 0.36 -5.58 3.39
CA GLY A 96 -0.11 -4.31 2.89
C GLY A 96 -1.26 -3.75 3.74
N PHE A 97 -1.27 -2.46 4.00
CA PHE A 97 -2.42 -1.80 4.62
C PHE A 97 -3.58 -1.73 3.64
N SER A 98 -3.29 -1.47 2.37
CA SER A 98 -4.27 -1.56 1.29
C SER A 98 -3.65 -2.09 -0.01
N SER A 99 -4.49 -2.73 -0.82
CA SER A 99 -4.10 -3.25 -2.12
C SER A 99 -4.10 -2.16 -3.19
N ASN A 100 -2.97 -1.99 -3.85
CA ASN A 100 -2.84 -1.10 -5.00
C ASN A 100 -3.51 -1.64 -6.28
N ALA A 101 -3.83 -2.93 -6.31
CA ALA A 101 -4.53 -3.56 -7.42
C ALA A 101 -6.06 -3.59 -7.22
N LEU A 102 -6.54 -3.91 -6.02
CA LEU A 102 -7.94 -4.20 -5.76
C LEU A 102 -8.67 -3.14 -4.92
N GLY A 103 -7.93 -2.21 -4.30
CA GLY A 103 -8.50 -1.18 -3.45
C GLY A 103 -8.92 -1.66 -2.04
N THR A 104 -8.72 -2.93 -1.73
CA THR A 104 -9.00 -3.53 -0.41
C THR A 104 -8.18 -2.84 0.67
N VAL A 105 -8.80 -2.53 1.81
CA VAL A 105 -8.14 -2.09 3.03
C VAL A 105 -8.17 -3.23 4.04
N ASN A 106 -7.02 -3.57 4.61
CA ASN A 106 -6.86 -4.68 5.53
C ASN A 106 -7.06 -4.26 7.01
N GLU A 107 -7.51 -5.22 7.83
CA GLU A 107 -7.78 -5.06 9.26
C GLU A 107 -6.48 -5.17 10.10
N VAL A 108 -5.62 -4.14 10.00
CA VAL A 108 -4.31 -4.10 10.66
C VAL A 108 -4.43 -4.30 12.18
N GLY A 109 -5.47 -3.75 12.81
CA GLY A 109 -5.72 -3.90 14.25
C GLY A 109 -5.91 -5.36 14.67
N LEU A 110 -6.69 -6.13 13.89
CA LEU A 110 -6.89 -7.56 14.12
C LEU A 110 -5.56 -8.33 13.97
N VAL A 111 -4.80 -8.04 12.92
CA VAL A 111 -3.52 -8.72 12.67
C VAL A 111 -2.52 -8.40 13.78
N ARG A 112 -2.46 -7.14 14.24
CA ARG A 112 -1.64 -6.75 15.39
C ARG A 112 -1.97 -7.57 16.64
N GLU A 113 -3.25 -7.76 16.95
CA GLU A 113 -3.66 -8.57 18.12
C GLU A 113 -3.18 -10.02 18.00
N LEU A 114 -3.25 -10.60 16.83
CA LEU A 114 -2.82 -11.98 16.60
C LEU A 114 -1.30 -12.11 16.66
N THR A 115 -0.55 -11.21 16.03
CA THR A 115 0.92 -11.23 16.02
C THR A 115 1.50 -11.03 17.42
N HIS A 116 0.99 -10.06 18.17
CA HIS A 116 1.52 -9.76 19.49
C HIS A 116 1.23 -10.87 20.52
N LYS A 117 0.17 -11.66 20.35
CA LYS A 117 -0.11 -12.83 21.22
C LYS A 117 0.99 -13.89 21.15
N VAL A 118 1.68 -14.03 20.04
CA VAL A 118 2.78 -14.99 19.86
C VAL A 118 4.16 -14.32 19.92
N GLY A 119 4.23 -13.01 20.20
CA GLY A 119 5.47 -12.24 20.28
C GLY A 119 6.09 -11.91 18.90
N ALA A 120 5.34 -12.08 17.82
CA ALA A 120 5.77 -11.73 16.47
C ALA A 120 5.66 -10.22 16.22
N TRP A 121 6.48 -9.70 15.30
CA TRP A 121 6.40 -8.32 14.83
C TRP A 121 5.37 -8.17 13.71
N LEU A 122 4.77 -6.99 13.62
CA LEU A 122 3.90 -6.59 12.51
C LEU A 122 4.56 -5.47 11.70
N LEU A 123 4.81 -5.76 10.42
CA LEU A 123 5.25 -4.79 9.42
C LEU A 123 4.11 -4.48 8.47
N VAL A 124 3.86 -3.20 8.25
CA VAL A 124 2.78 -2.73 7.38
C VAL A 124 3.33 -1.89 6.23
N ASP A 125 3.06 -2.32 5.00
CA ASP A 125 3.26 -1.51 3.80
C ASP A 125 2.05 -0.58 3.62
N ALA A 126 2.25 0.69 3.94
CA ALA A 126 1.23 1.73 3.83
C ALA A 126 1.37 2.60 2.55
N VAL A 127 2.18 2.18 1.57
CA VAL A 127 2.45 2.97 0.36
C VAL A 127 1.18 3.39 -0.35
N HIS A 128 0.20 2.50 -0.47
CA HIS A 128 -1.06 2.78 -1.14
C HIS A 128 -2.16 3.31 -0.20
N TYR A 129 -1.98 3.20 1.10
CA TYR A 129 -2.92 3.71 2.10
C TYR A 129 -2.66 5.18 2.46
N ALA A 130 -1.39 5.55 2.56
CA ALA A 130 -0.95 6.86 3.05
C ALA A 130 -1.50 8.09 2.30
N PRO A 131 -1.75 8.07 0.98
CA PRO A 131 -2.34 9.21 0.29
C PRO A 131 -3.84 9.40 0.56
N HIS A 132 -4.54 8.39 1.09
CA HIS A 132 -6.00 8.37 1.17
C HIS A 132 -6.56 8.51 2.58
N PHE A 133 -5.81 8.11 3.61
CA PHE A 133 -6.31 8.09 4.98
C PHE A 133 -5.26 8.51 6.00
N PRO A 134 -5.67 9.10 7.13
CA PRO A 134 -4.74 9.39 8.21
C PRO A 134 -4.18 8.11 8.81
N ILE A 135 -2.90 8.16 9.18
CA ILE A 135 -2.19 7.08 9.86
C ILE A 135 -1.86 7.53 11.29
N ASP A 136 -2.07 6.63 12.25
CA ASP A 136 -1.60 6.78 13.63
C ASP A 136 -0.91 5.48 14.05
N VAL A 137 0.42 5.46 13.96
CA VAL A 137 1.22 4.25 14.23
C VAL A 137 1.14 3.82 15.69
N ASN A 138 0.93 4.76 16.62
CA ASN A 138 0.75 4.44 18.04
C ASN A 138 -0.60 3.77 18.28
N ALA A 139 -1.68 4.29 17.70
CA ALA A 139 -3.00 3.68 17.80
C ALA A 139 -3.07 2.32 17.10
N LEU A 140 -2.41 2.19 15.95
CA LEU A 140 -2.29 0.91 15.23
C LEU A 140 -1.45 -0.11 15.99
N GLY A 141 -0.46 0.34 16.77
CA GLY A 141 0.45 -0.52 17.52
C GLY A 141 1.35 -1.39 16.64
N VAL A 142 1.67 -0.93 15.43
CA VAL A 142 2.56 -1.63 14.50
C VAL A 142 4.02 -1.50 14.91
N ASP A 143 4.83 -2.49 14.57
CA ASP A 143 6.27 -2.51 14.86
C ASP A 143 7.06 -1.76 13.80
N PHE A 144 6.69 -1.94 12.54
CA PHE A 144 7.23 -1.24 11.38
C PHE A 144 6.11 -0.77 10.46
N LEU A 145 6.29 0.41 9.87
CA LEU A 145 5.44 0.89 8.79
C LEU A 145 6.29 1.53 7.71
N LEU A 146 6.00 1.18 6.47
CA LEU A 146 6.73 1.67 5.31
C LEU A 146 5.80 2.46 4.38
N CYS A 147 6.31 3.55 3.85
CA CYS A 147 5.66 4.28 2.75
C CYS A 147 6.69 4.94 1.82
N SER A 148 6.22 5.47 0.70
CA SER A 148 7.01 6.23 -0.26
C SER A 148 6.34 7.58 -0.50
N ALA A 149 7.07 8.67 -0.25
CA ALA A 149 6.50 10.02 -0.22
C ALA A 149 5.92 10.48 -1.57
N TYR A 150 6.45 9.99 -2.69
CA TYR A 150 5.90 10.31 -4.01
C TYR A 150 4.47 9.77 -4.23
N LYS A 151 3.97 8.89 -3.37
CA LYS A 151 2.57 8.41 -3.41
C LYS A 151 1.62 9.36 -2.68
N PHE A 152 2.13 10.17 -1.72
CA PHE A 152 1.35 11.18 -1.00
C PHE A 152 1.86 12.59 -1.29
N TYR A 153 1.97 12.93 -2.58
CA TYR A 153 2.28 14.25 -3.14
C TYR A 153 3.72 14.75 -2.90
N GLY A 154 4.61 13.90 -2.39
CA GLY A 154 6.00 14.24 -2.10
C GLY A 154 6.97 13.82 -3.18
N THR A 155 8.25 13.87 -2.84
CA THR A 155 9.39 13.48 -3.67
C THR A 155 9.68 11.98 -3.58
N HIS A 156 10.63 11.48 -4.37
CA HIS A 156 11.08 10.08 -4.34
C HIS A 156 11.95 9.81 -3.11
N ILE A 157 11.29 9.66 -1.98
CA ILE A 157 11.87 9.30 -0.68
C ILE A 157 11.05 8.17 -0.08
N GLY A 158 11.73 7.13 0.37
CA GLY A 158 11.18 6.08 1.22
C GLY A 158 11.17 6.52 2.68
N VAL A 159 10.16 6.08 3.41
CA VAL A 159 9.97 6.36 4.83
C VAL A 159 9.73 5.05 5.56
N LEU A 160 10.51 4.81 6.59
CA LEU A 160 10.33 3.72 7.55
C LEU A 160 10.01 4.31 8.92
N TYR A 161 8.86 3.96 9.45
CA TYR A 161 8.61 4.05 10.89
C TYR A 161 9.06 2.76 11.56
N SER A 162 9.75 2.87 12.67
CA SER A 162 10.05 1.76 13.58
C SER A 162 9.63 2.11 15.00
N ARG A 163 8.99 1.15 15.69
CA ARG A 163 8.63 1.30 17.11
C ARG A 163 9.88 1.59 17.93
N ASP A 164 9.75 2.41 18.96
CA ASP A 164 10.88 2.87 19.76
C ASP A 164 11.76 1.72 20.27
N GLY A 165 13.08 1.89 20.10
CA GLY A 165 14.11 0.92 20.48
C GLY A 165 14.14 -0.36 19.63
N LEU A 166 13.21 -0.56 18.67
CA LEU A 166 13.16 -1.79 17.90
C LEU A 166 14.24 -1.84 16.82
N LEU A 167 14.43 -0.75 16.08
CA LEU A 167 15.46 -0.69 15.02
C LEU A 167 16.88 -0.86 15.56
N ASP A 168 17.15 -0.38 16.78
CA ASP A 168 18.43 -0.56 17.47
C ASP A 168 18.77 -2.03 17.76
N ARG A 169 17.77 -2.92 17.71
CA ARG A 169 17.91 -4.37 17.94
C ARG A 169 18.08 -5.17 16.65
N ILE A 170 17.91 -4.53 15.50
CA ILE A 170 18.02 -5.19 14.20
C ILE A 170 19.45 -5.03 13.69
N PRO A 171 20.17 -6.13 13.40
CA PRO A 171 21.57 -6.09 12.93
C PRO A 171 21.64 -5.71 11.44
N VAL A 172 21.20 -4.47 11.12
CA VAL A 172 21.29 -3.94 9.75
C VAL A 172 22.75 -3.78 9.29
N TYR A 173 22.96 -3.70 7.98
CA TYR A 173 24.29 -3.45 7.44
C TYR A 173 24.63 -1.96 7.55
N THR A 174 25.65 -1.64 8.32
CA THR A 174 26.13 -0.27 8.54
C THR A 174 27.60 -0.11 8.16
N LEU A 175 27.98 1.09 7.76
CA LEU A 175 29.39 1.45 7.62
C LEU A 175 29.98 1.72 9.01
N ARG A 176 31.29 1.45 9.19
CA ARG A 176 32.01 1.76 10.45
C ARG A 176 31.91 3.24 10.83
N THR A 177 31.76 4.12 9.86
CA THR A 177 31.69 5.58 10.02
C THR A 177 30.27 6.12 10.14
N GLN A 178 29.25 5.25 10.04
CA GLN A 178 27.84 5.59 10.15
C GLN A 178 27.40 5.52 11.60
N GLU A 179 26.43 6.33 11.99
CA GLU A 179 25.75 6.22 13.29
C GLU A 179 25.09 4.84 13.42
N GLN A 180 25.32 4.16 14.55
CA GLN A 180 24.93 2.76 14.75
C GLN A 180 23.57 2.61 15.46
N HIS A 181 22.82 3.70 15.62
CA HIS A 181 21.52 3.73 16.30
C HIS A 181 20.43 4.31 15.43
N ALA A 182 19.17 4.07 15.80
CA ALA A 182 18.00 4.64 15.14
C ALA A 182 18.00 6.18 15.23
N PRO A 183 17.55 6.86 14.17
CA PRO A 183 17.05 6.35 12.89
C PRO A 183 18.16 6.07 11.87
N TYR A 184 19.39 6.45 12.15
CA TYR A 184 20.50 6.58 11.21
C TYR A 184 21.13 5.25 10.80
N CYS A 185 21.01 4.21 11.60
CA CYS A 185 21.67 2.93 11.33
C CYS A 185 21.23 2.27 10.00
N ILE A 186 20.03 2.56 9.51
CA ILE A 186 19.52 2.06 8.23
C ILE A 186 19.67 3.07 7.07
N GLU A 187 20.04 4.31 7.36
CA GLU A 187 20.20 5.40 6.40
C GLU A 187 21.60 5.37 5.78
N THR A 188 21.83 4.47 4.82
CA THR A 188 23.15 4.25 4.25
C THR A 188 23.53 5.33 3.22
N GLY A 189 24.65 6.01 3.47
CA GLY A 189 25.18 7.07 2.61
C GLY A 189 24.52 8.42 2.84
N THR A 190 25.01 9.47 2.15
CA THR A 190 24.42 10.81 2.22
C THR A 190 23.05 10.83 1.57
N LEU A 191 22.05 11.18 2.35
CA LEU A 191 20.66 11.22 1.88
C LEU A 191 20.41 12.42 0.96
N ASN A 192 19.37 12.34 0.15
CA ASN A 192 18.89 13.44 -0.68
C ASN A 192 18.12 14.47 0.19
N HIS A 193 18.86 15.40 0.82
CA HIS A 193 18.29 16.39 1.73
C HIS A 193 17.27 17.31 1.03
N ALA A 194 17.48 17.64 -0.25
CA ALA A 194 16.52 18.43 -1.02
C ALA A 194 15.18 17.70 -1.19
N ALA A 195 15.24 16.38 -1.47
CA ALA A 195 14.04 15.57 -1.58
C ALA A 195 13.34 15.40 -0.22
N ILE A 196 14.08 15.26 0.88
CA ILE A 196 13.50 15.21 2.24
C ILE A 196 12.77 16.53 2.58
N ALA A 197 13.33 17.68 2.19
CA ALA A 197 12.65 18.96 2.33
C ALA A 197 11.33 18.99 1.52
N GLY A 198 11.30 18.38 0.33
CA GLY A 198 10.08 18.21 -0.45
C GLY A 198 9.03 17.32 0.22
N VAL A 199 9.43 16.31 1.00
CA VAL A 199 8.48 15.52 1.83
C VAL A 199 7.81 16.39 2.89
N LYS A 200 8.58 17.28 3.53
CA LYS A 200 8.02 18.24 4.49
C LYS A 200 6.96 19.13 3.81
N ALA A 201 7.25 19.68 2.64
CA ALA A 201 6.32 20.49 1.88
C ALA A 201 5.02 19.73 1.53
N ALA A 202 5.10 18.44 1.20
CA ALA A 202 3.93 17.60 0.95
C ALA A 202 3.06 17.44 2.21
N VAL A 203 3.67 17.23 3.38
CA VAL A 203 2.94 17.15 4.66
C VAL A 203 2.27 18.49 4.99
N GLU A 204 2.96 19.61 4.78
CA GLU A 204 2.40 20.96 4.96
C GLU A 204 1.23 21.19 3.98
N TYR A 205 1.38 20.80 2.71
CA TYR A 205 0.31 20.88 1.71
C TYR A 205 -0.94 20.10 2.15
N ILE A 206 -0.79 18.86 2.57
CA ILE A 206 -1.91 18.05 3.11
C ILE A 206 -2.60 18.78 4.27
N SER A 207 -1.83 19.40 5.16
CA SER A 207 -2.38 20.13 6.31
C SER A 207 -3.23 21.34 5.94
N THR A 208 -3.09 21.87 4.71
CA THR A 208 -3.92 22.99 4.22
C THR A 208 -5.38 22.62 3.95
N PHE A 209 -5.67 21.32 3.75
CA PHE A 209 -7.03 20.81 3.59
C PHE A 209 -7.76 20.61 4.92
N GLY A 210 -7.05 20.65 6.03
CA GLY A 210 -7.59 20.39 7.35
C GLY A 210 -7.74 21.61 8.24
N THR A 211 -8.33 21.40 9.40
CA THR A 211 -8.54 22.38 10.46
C THR A 211 -7.99 21.87 11.78
N GLY A 212 -7.68 22.75 12.70
CA GLY A 212 -7.19 22.44 14.03
C GLY A 212 -6.02 23.32 14.47
N GLU A 213 -5.76 23.36 15.76
CA GLU A 213 -4.73 24.22 16.37
C GLU A 213 -3.31 23.70 16.14
N THR A 214 -3.13 22.36 16.06
CA THR A 214 -1.83 21.72 15.87
C THR A 214 -1.64 21.25 14.43
N LEU A 215 -0.38 21.12 13.99
CA LEU A 215 -0.08 20.55 12.67
C LEU A 215 -0.68 19.13 12.55
N ARG A 216 -0.56 18.29 13.59
CA ARG A 216 -1.13 16.94 13.59
C ARG A 216 -2.65 16.97 13.41
N ALA A 217 -3.36 17.82 14.13
CA ALA A 217 -4.81 17.94 14.00
C ALA A 217 -5.22 18.35 12.57
N ARG A 218 -4.49 19.29 11.95
CA ARG A 218 -4.74 19.69 10.57
C ARG A 218 -4.44 18.59 9.57
N ILE A 219 -3.37 17.82 9.78
CA ILE A 219 -3.06 16.66 8.92
C ILE A 219 -4.17 15.62 9.00
N VAL A 220 -4.60 15.23 10.20
CA VAL A 220 -5.64 14.21 10.39
C VAL A 220 -6.95 14.66 9.76
N SER A 221 -7.44 15.85 10.10
CA SER A 221 -8.70 16.37 9.53
C SER A 221 -8.61 16.61 8.02
N GLY A 222 -7.43 17.00 7.50
CA GLY A 222 -7.19 17.13 6.07
C GLY A 222 -7.27 15.79 5.34
N MET A 223 -6.62 14.77 5.88
CA MET A 223 -6.67 13.41 5.31
C MET A 223 -8.07 12.78 5.41
N GLU A 224 -8.83 13.06 6.47
CA GLU A 224 -10.23 12.63 6.58
C GLU A 224 -11.07 13.24 5.47
N ARG A 225 -10.95 14.56 5.24
CA ARG A 225 -11.67 15.25 4.14
C ARG A 225 -11.27 14.75 2.75
N ILE A 226 -9.97 14.50 2.53
CA ILE A 226 -9.47 13.92 1.27
C ILE A 226 -10.10 12.53 1.10
N GLY A 227 -10.01 11.67 2.11
CA GLY A 227 -10.55 10.31 2.06
C GLY A 227 -12.06 10.27 1.84
N GLU A 228 -12.82 11.16 2.46
CA GLU A 228 -14.28 11.28 2.23
C GLU A 228 -14.60 11.69 0.78
N TYR A 229 -13.90 12.69 0.27
CA TYR A 229 -14.06 13.14 -1.11
C TYR A 229 -13.74 12.04 -2.12
N GLU A 230 -12.57 11.42 -1.98
CA GLU A 230 -12.13 10.32 -2.84
C GLU A 230 -13.03 9.08 -2.74
N HIS A 231 -13.58 8.81 -1.55
CA HIS A 231 -14.55 7.71 -1.34
C HIS A 231 -15.84 7.93 -2.15
N ILE A 232 -16.33 9.16 -2.20
CA ILE A 232 -17.54 9.49 -2.99
C ILE A 232 -17.28 9.21 -4.47
N LEU A 233 -16.19 9.72 -5.03
CA LEU A 233 -15.84 9.54 -6.44
C LEU A 233 -15.52 8.07 -6.77
N GLY A 234 -14.74 7.39 -5.92
CA GLY A 234 -14.39 5.97 -6.11
C GLY A 234 -15.63 5.06 -6.07
N ARG A 235 -16.58 5.33 -5.18
CA ARG A 235 -17.86 4.62 -5.12
C ARG A 235 -18.72 4.86 -6.35
N GLU A 236 -18.70 6.06 -6.90
CA GLU A 236 -19.40 6.38 -8.14
C GLU A 236 -18.82 5.60 -9.32
N ILE A 237 -17.48 5.58 -9.47
CA ILE A 237 -16.80 4.73 -10.47
C ILE A 237 -17.19 3.27 -10.29
N TYR A 238 -17.11 2.73 -9.08
CA TYR A 238 -17.44 1.32 -8.81
C TYR A 238 -18.87 0.97 -9.24
N ARG A 239 -19.85 1.79 -8.84
CA ARG A 239 -21.26 1.57 -9.14
C ARG A 239 -21.54 1.73 -10.62
N GLY A 240 -20.96 2.74 -11.25
CA GLY A 240 -21.12 2.99 -12.68
C GLY A 240 -20.57 1.83 -13.51
N LEU A 241 -19.34 1.40 -13.24
CA LEU A 241 -18.72 0.27 -13.93
C LEU A 241 -19.50 -1.04 -13.75
N LYS A 242 -19.98 -1.31 -12.53
CA LYS A 242 -20.81 -2.49 -12.24
C LYS A 242 -22.14 -2.50 -13.00
N GLY A 243 -22.65 -1.34 -13.40
CA GLY A 243 -23.86 -1.19 -14.18
C GLY A 243 -23.68 -1.40 -15.70
N ILE A 244 -22.44 -1.45 -16.20
CA ILE A 244 -22.15 -1.58 -17.64
C ILE A 244 -22.13 -3.07 -18.01
N LYS A 245 -22.95 -3.45 -19.00
CA LYS A 245 -23.00 -4.84 -19.48
C LYS A 245 -21.64 -5.26 -20.06
N GLY A 246 -21.16 -6.44 -19.68
CA GLY A 246 -19.84 -6.98 -20.11
C GLY A 246 -18.67 -6.45 -19.31
N VAL A 247 -18.89 -5.61 -18.29
CA VAL A 247 -17.84 -5.15 -17.36
C VAL A 247 -18.00 -5.87 -16.01
N GLU A 248 -16.92 -6.47 -15.53
CA GLU A 248 -16.84 -7.09 -14.21
C GLU A 248 -15.85 -6.33 -13.33
N VAL A 249 -16.32 -5.79 -12.21
CA VAL A 249 -15.46 -5.08 -11.24
C VAL A 249 -14.81 -6.09 -10.32
N VAL A 250 -13.48 -5.98 -10.17
CA VAL A 250 -12.64 -6.86 -9.37
C VAL A 250 -12.31 -6.19 -8.03
N GLY A 251 -12.47 -6.93 -6.95
CA GLY A 251 -12.23 -6.45 -5.57
C GLY A 251 -13.52 -6.14 -4.80
N PRO A 252 -13.41 -5.84 -3.48
CA PRO A 252 -14.56 -5.74 -2.58
C PRO A 252 -15.47 -4.56 -2.91
N ASP A 253 -16.73 -4.66 -2.48
CA ASP A 253 -17.73 -3.59 -2.59
C ASP A 253 -17.44 -2.44 -1.61
N PHE A 254 -17.68 -1.20 -2.02
CA PHE A 254 -17.56 0.00 -1.16
C PHE A 254 -18.51 0.01 0.04
N GLY A 255 -19.57 -0.80 0.01
CA GLY A 255 -20.50 -0.97 1.15
C GLY A 255 -20.05 -1.97 2.20
N LYS A 256 -18.99 -2.74 1.95
CA LYS A 256 -18.50 -3.81 2.86
C LYS A 256 -17.37 -3.39 3.80
N GLY A 257 -17.03 -2.11 3.88
CA GLY A 257 -15.97 -1.62 4.75
C GLY A 257 -15.16 -0.49 4.12
N LYS A 258 -14.04 -0.15 4.78
CA LYS A 258 -13.12 0.87 4.30
C LYS A 258 -12.42 0.41 3.02
N ARG A 259 -12.31 1.30 2.05
CA ARG A 259 -11.69 1.04 0.76
C ARG A 259 -10.97 2.27 0.24
N VAL A 260 -9.81 2.11 -0.40
CA VAL A 260 -9.15 3.17 -1.16
C VAL A 260 -9.87 3.38 -2.51
N PRO A 261 -9.76 4.55 -3.15
CA PRO A 261 -10.53 4.92 -4.34
C PRO A 261 -10.00 4.30 -5.64
N THR A 262 -9.31 3.19 -5.54
CA THR A 262 -8.80 2.40 -6.66
C THR A 262 -9.83 1.36 -7.08
N VAL A 263 -10.19 1.33 -8.36
CA VAL A 263 -11.17 0.38 -8.94
C VAL A 263 -10.54 -0.35 -10.11
N SER A 264 -10.55 -1.67 -10.05
CA SER A 264 -10.10 -2.54 -11.13
C SER A 264 -11.26 -3.30 -11.75
N PHE A 265 -11.20 -3.51 -13.04
CA PHE A 265 -12.25 -4.21 -13.78
C PHE A 265 -11.69 -4.97 -14.98
N THR A 266 -12.45 -5.94 -15.45
CA THR A 266 -12.26 -6.61 -16.73
C THR A 266 -13.43 -6.30 -17.67
N MET A 267 -13.24 -6.47 -18.98
CA MET A 267 -14.28 -6.31 -19.99
C MET A 267 -14.37 -7.57 -20.84
N GLU A 268 -15.56 -8.09 -21.02
CA GLU A 268 -15.80 -9.29 -21.80
C GLU A 268 -15.31 -9.12 -23.25
N GLY A 269 -14.49 -10.09 -23.72
CA GLY A 269 -13.97 -10.10 -25.08
C GLY A 269 -12.92 -9.04 -25.40
N MET A 270 -12.37 -8.34 -24.39
CA MET A 270 -11.35 -7.31 -24.63
C MET A 270 -10.21 -7.41 -23.60
N ASP A 271 -8.97 -7.36 -24.07
CA ASP A 271 -7.81 -7.32 -23.22
C ASP A 271 -7.69 -5.97 -22.49
N PRO A 272 -7.18 -5.94 -21.23
CA PRO A 272 -7.05 -4.70 -20.46
C PRO A 272 -6.23 -3.62 -21.16
N ILE A 273 -5.17 -3.99 -21.86
CA ILE A 273 -4.33 -3.05 -22.65
C ILE A 273 -5.14 -2.37 -23.75
N ASP A 274 -6.08 -3.07 -24.35
CA ASP A 274 -6.93 -2.53 -25.41
C ASP A 274 -7.92 -1.53 -24.87
N VAL A 275 -8.52 -1.85 -23.71
CA VAL A 275 -9.39 -0.92 -22.99
C VAL A 275 -8.62 0.36 -22.64
N CYS A 276 -7.41 0.25 -22.10
CA CYS A 276 -6.56 1.41 -21.78
C CYS A 276 -6.21 2.23 -23.03
N THR A 277 -5.88 1.57 -24.14
CA THR A 277 -5.59 2.25 -25.42
C THR A 277 -6.78 3.05 -25.94
N LEU A 278 -8.01 2.51 -25.79
CA LEU A 278 -9.23 3.20 -26.22
C LEU A 278 -9.58 4.36 -25.25
N LEU A 279 -9.34 4.21 -23.96
CA LEU A 279 -9.51 5.28 -22.97
C LEU A 279 -8.53 6.44 -23.23
N ASP A 280 -7.27 6.14 -23.58
CA ASP A 280 -6.25 7.15 -23.91
C ASP A 280 -6.71 8.03 -25.10
N ARG A 281 -7.36 7.48 -26.14
CA ARG A 281 -7.94 8.25 -27.25
C ARG A 281 -9.01 9.25 -26.81
N ARG A 282 -9.58 9.08 -25.62
CA ARG A 282 -10.53 10.00 -24.98
C ARG A 282 -9.86 10.92 -23.96
N GLY A 283 -8.51 10.88 -23.86
CA GLY A 283 -7.73 11.65 -22.90
C GLY A 283 -7.95 11.18 -21.46
N ILE A 284 -8.22 9.87 -21.25
CA ILE A 284 -8.42 9.26 -19.93
C ILE A 284 -7.26 8.34 -19.65
N CYS A 285 -6.49 8.67 -18.60
CA CYS A 285 -5.37 7.86 -18.14
C CYS A 285 -5.87 6.69 -17.29
N ALA A 286 -5.69 5.47 -17.77
CA ALA A 286 -5.90 4.22 -17.04
C ALA A 286 -4.65 3.36 -17.16
N TRP A 287 -4.54 2.31 -16.35
CA TRP A 287 -3.42 1.39 -16.44
C TRP A 287 -3.90 -0.05 -16.47
N ASP A 288 -3.26 -0.88 -17.30
CA ASP A 288 -3.53 -2.31 -17.45
C ASP A 288 -2.50 -3.18 -16.73
N GLY A 289 -2.85 -4.45 -16.52
CA GLY A 289 -1.97 -5.49 -16.01
C GLY A 289 -2.16 -5.81 -14.53
N HIS A 290 -1.04 -6.00 -13.84
CA HIS A 290 -0.99 -6.46 -12.43
C HIS A 290 -0.38 -5.44 -11.45
N PHE A 291 0.12 -4.29 -11.91
CA PHE A 291 0.63 -3.16 -11.08
C PHE A 291 1.68 -3.57 -10.03
N TYR A 292 2.54 -4.53 -10.37
CA TYR A 292 3.51 -5.17 -9.46
C TYR A 292 2.85 -5.90 -8.25
N ALA A 293 1.54 -6.09 -8.26
CA ALA A 293 0.79 -6.98 -7.37
C ALA A 293 0.43 -8.25 -8.16
N VAL A 294 1.47 -9.00 -8.56
CA VAL A 294 1.33 -10.17 -9.45
C VAL A 294 0.48 -11.24 -8.78
N ARG A 295 0.76 -11.53 -7.53
CA ARG A 295 0.15 -12.65 -6.80
C ARG A 295 -1.38 -12.57 -6.69
N PRO A 296 -2.02 -11.44 -6.30
CA PRO A 296 -3.47 -11.37 -6.27
C PRO A 296 -4.11 -11.54 -7.66
N ILE A 297 -3.50 -11.01 -8.71
CA ILE A 297 -4.00 -11.16 -10.08
C ILE A 297 -3.88 -12.62 -10.55
N GLU A 298 -2.80 -13.31 -10.17
CA GLU A 298 -2.60 -14.73 -10.43
C GLU A 298 -3.64 -15.60 -9.70
N VAL A 299 -3.82 -15.37 -8.39
CA VAL A 299 -4.77 -16.15 -7.54
C VAL A 299 -6.21 -15.97 -8.02
N LEU A 300 -6.57 -14.79 -8.52
CA LEU A 300 -7.89 -14.54 -9.10
C LEU A 300 -8.06 -15.08 -10.53
N GLY A 301 -7.02 -15.73 -11.10
CA GLY A 301 -7.07 -16.32 -12.44
C GLY A 301 -7.13 -15.30 -13.58
N LEU A 302 -6.62 -14.09 -13.33
CA LEU A 302 -6.66 -12.97 -14.27
C LEU A 302 -5.32 -12.71 -14.98
N LEU A 303 -4.22 -13.34 -14.51
CA LEU A 303 -2.88 -13.07 -15.03
C LEU A 303 -2.77 -13.44 -16.52
N GLU A 304 -3.25 -14.63 -16.89
CA GLU A 304 -3.25 -15.14 -18.27
C GLU A 304 -4.20 -14.35 -19.21
N LYS A 305 -5.09 -13.53 -18.63
CA LYS A 305 -6.01 -12.63 -19.35
C LYS A 305 -5.43 -11.21 -19.50
N GLY A 306 -4.14 -11.02 -19.27
CA GLY A 306 -3.49 -9.71 -19.31
C GLY A 306 -3.69 -8.85 -18.06
N GLY A 307 -4.26 -9.41 -16.98
CA GLY A 307 -4.54 -8.69 -15.74
C GLY A 307 -5.90 -8.00 -15.72
N VAL A 308 -5.93 -6.76 -15.27
CA VAL A 308 -7.12 -5.93 -15.17
C VAL A 308 -6.85 -4.51 -15.67
N THR A 309 -7.90 -3.79 -16.08
CA THR A 309 -7.85 -2.34 -16.25
C THR A 309 -8.07 -1.69 -14.89
N ARG A 310 -7.20 -0.76 -14.49
CA ARG A 310 -7.27 -0.08 -13.20
C ARG A 310 -7.41 1.43 -13.39
N VAL A 311 -8.36 2.00 -12.69
CA VAL A 311 -8.57 3.44 -12.54
C VAL A 311 -8.57 3.81 -11.06
N GLY A 312 -8.36 5.08 -10.78
CA GLY A 312 -8.40 5.60 -9.42
C GLY A 312 -8.51 7.10 -9.44
N VAL A 313 -9.02 7.66 -8.36
CA VAL A 313 -9.14 9.10 -8.18
C VAL A 313 -8.25 9.58 -7.03
N SER A 314 -7.94 10.86 -7.08
CA SER A 314 -7.22 11.56 -6.03
C SER A 314 -7.89 12.91 -5.77
N LEU A 315 -7.39 13.64 -4.79
CA LEU A 315 -7.96 14.92 -4.32
C LEU A 315 -8.19 15.98 -5.42
N TYR A 316 -7.53 15.83 -6.57
CA TYR A 316 -7.62 16.77 -7.71
C TYR A 316 -8.58 16.33 -8.82
N ASN A 317 -9.17 15.13 -8.73
CA ASN A 317 -10.15 14.67 -9.70
C ASN A 317 -11.54 15.23 -9.41
N THR A 318 -12.40 15.27 -10.42
CA THR A 318 -13.73 15.83 -10.37
C THR A 318 -14.81 14.81 -10.70
N ALA A 319 -16.07 15.09 -10.32
CA ALA A 319 -17.22 14.25 -10.70
C ALA A 319 -17.41 14.21 -12.23
N ASP A 320 -17.13 15.32 -12.95
CA ASP A 320 -17.22 15.35 -14.41
C ASP A 320 -16.22 14.40 -15.07
N GLU A 321 -15.01 14.27 -14.51
CA GLU A 321 -14.02 13.31 -14.99
C GLU A 321 -14.47 11.86 -14.75
N VAL A 322 -15.12 11.58 -13.62
CA VAL A 322 -15.74 10.27 -13.34
C VAL A 322 -16.83 9.97 -14.36
N GLN A 323 -17.69 10.93 -14.64
CA GLN A 323 -18.76 10.76 -15.64
C GLN A 323 -18.19 10.49 -17.04
N ARG A 324 -17.17 11.24 -17.47
CA ARG A 324 -16.47 11.01 -18.73
C ARG A 324 -15.85 9.61 -18.82
N LEU A 325 -15.26 9.11 -17.73
CA LEU A 325 -14.75 7.74 -17.66
C LEU A 325 -15.87 6.72 -17.90
N LEU A 326 -16.99 6.85 -17.20
CA LEU A 326 -18.10 5.90 -17.30
C LEU A 326 -18.73 5.91 -18.70
N GLU A 327 -18.88 7.08 -19.32
CA GLU A 327 -19.33 7.21 -20.71
C GLU A 327 -18.36 6.54 -21.69
N ALA A 328 -17.05 6.76 -21.53
CA ALA A 328 -16.04 6.14 -22.39
C ALA A 328 -16.03 4.61 -22.26
N VAL A 329 -16.10 4.07 -21.03
CA VAL A 329 -16.17 2.61 -20.82
C VAL A 329 -17.45 2.03 -21.39
N THR A 330 -18.59 2.75 -21.30
CA THR A 330 -19.87 2.35 -21.91
C THR A 330 -19.75 2.29 -23.44
N ASP A 331 -19.18 3.32 -24.07
CA ASP A 331 -18.97 3.37 -25.53
C ASP A 331 -18.07 2.23 -26.02
N ILE A 332 -17.04 1.87 -25.23
CA ILE A 332 -16.17 0.73 -25.53
C ILE A 332 -16.97 -0.58 -25.45
N ALA A 333 -17.71 -0.81 -24.36
CA ALA A 333 -18.48 -2.02 -24.13
C ALA A 333 -19.58 -2.21 -25.19
N GLU A 334 -20.18 -1.14 -25.67
CA GLU A 334 -21.20 -1.15 -26.75
C GLU A 334 -20.58 -1.21 -28.17
N GLY A 335 -19.24 -1.22 -28.29
CA GLY A 335 -18.54 -1.28 -29.56
C GLY A 335 -18.63 0.00 -30.40
N LYS A 336 -19.00 1.13 -29.80
CA LYS A 336 -19.02 2.46 -30.45
C LYS A 336 -17.60 3.03 -30.60
N LEU A 337 -16.69 2.64 -29.70
CA LEU A 337 -15.28 2.95 -29.74
C LEU A 337 -14.49 1.67 -30.00
N ARG A 338 -13.79 1.58 -31.14
CA ARG A 338 -13.07 0.37 -31.57
C ARG A 338 -11.62 0.69 -31.92
N LYS A 339 -10.78 -0.34 -31.89
CA LYS A 339 -9.48 -0.29 -32.57
C LYS A 339 -9.69 -0.13 -34.07
N GLU A 340 -8.96 0.77 -34.69
CA GLU A 340 -8.85 0.84 -36.16
C GLU A 340 -8.00 -0.32 -36.65
#